data_202a0168fc7e3674000235f298ebda26
#
_entry.id   202a0168fc7e3674000235f298ebda26
#
_cell.length_a   1.000
_cell.length_b   1.000
_cell.length_c   1.000
_cell.angle_alpha   90.00
_cell.angle_beta   90.00
_cell.angle_gamma   90.00
#
_symmetry.space_group_name_H-M   'P 1'
#
loop_
_entity.id
_entity.type
_entity.pdbx_description
1 polymer ?
#
loop_
_entity_poly.entity_id
_entity_poly.type
_entity_poly.pdbx_seq_one_letter_code
_entity_poly.pdbx_strand_id
1 'polypeptide(L)'
;MTITLRNLLASLLILGVVACSSVGKNHPAVTTTSDFTIVPAINMQTPRSGHTATLIRDGRVLIAGGMERNGTYFNSVELYSPATGSFNFAHSMSARRVGHTATLLQNGKVLIAGGFDGSGSLDSAEVYDPATDSFTPTGNMNSRRGDFTATLLRSGKVLVVGGEASSALASAEVYDPGTGKFSRTGDMTSGRTMHTATLLPSGKVLITGGGDYQKPLATAELYDPATGSFSATGSMAIARYKHAAELLPDGNALILGGSDGRDWRGQYVSAEIYDTAKHTFRLAGNMSVARFKITEAVARLKTGEILIAGGGERCEVYDNRTGSFKLVNGQMDTARFYSTATLLADGQVLIAGGYDTHGVASSKAWVFKT
;
A
#
# COMPACT_ATOMS: atom_id res chain seq x y z
N MET A 1 -15.51 30.11 -2.78
CA MET A 1 -15.69 28.97 -1.88
C MET A 1 -14.51 28.03 -2.15
N THR A 2 -13.35 28.35 -1.52
CA THR A 2 -12.02 27.88 -1.90
C THR A 2 -11.35 27.30 -0.64
N ILE A 3 -11.66 26.09 -0.22
CA ILE A 3 -11.10 25.49 1.01
C ILE A 3 -10.49 24.09 0.79
N THR A 4 -10.57 23.50 -0.38
CA THR A 4 -10.30 22.05 -0.53
C THR A 4 -8.87 21.69 -0.94
N LEU A 5 -8.04 22.61 -1.41
CA LEU A 5 -6.67 22.28 -1.85
C LEU A 5 -5.59 22.38 -0.75
N ARG A 6 -5.90 22.97 0.39
CA ARG A 6 -4.89 23.17 1.46
C ARG A 6 -4.61 21.94 2.32
N ASN A 7 -5.51 21.00 2.40
CA ASN A 7 -5.37 19.88 3.35
C ASN A 7 -4.58 18.68 2.81
N LEU A 8 -4.49 18.48 1.50
CA LEU A 8 -3.63 17.44 0.93
C LEU A 8 -2.13 17.80 1.05
N LEU A 9 -1.80 19.08 0.93
CA LEU A 9 -0.44 19.59 1.12
C LEU A 9 -0.05 19.76 2.60
N ALA A 10 -1.01 19.93 3.50
CA ALA A 10 -0.74 20.11 4.93
C ALA A 10 -0.23 18.83 5.63
N SER A 11 -0.55 17.65 5.13
CA SER A 11 0.07 16.42 5.62
C SER A 11 1.51 16.21 5.12
N LEU A 12 1.96 17.02 4.16
CA LEU A 12 3.31 16.99 3.60
C LEU A 12 4.23 18.14 4.05
N LEU A 13 3.71 19.23 4.65
CA LEU A 13 4.45 20.49 4.84
C LEU A 13 4.23 21.15 6.19
N ILE A 14 4.63 20.51 7.31
CA ILE A 14 4.98 21.23 8.53
C ILE A 14 6.45 20.95 8.85
N LEU A 15 7.32 21.80 8.32
CA LEU A 15 8.71 21.92 8.74
C LEU A 15 8.76 22.69 10.07
N GLY A 16 8.82 21.94 11.17
CA GLY A 16 9.31 22.44 12.44
C GLY A 16 10.77 22.03 12.60
N VAL A 17 11.69 22.92 12.32
CA VAL A 17 13.10 22.72 12.71
C VAL A 17 13.17 22.79 14.24
N VAL A 18 13.28 21.63 14.89
CA VAL A 18 13.72 21.53 16.27
C VAL A 18 15.00 20.71 16.26
N ALA A 19 16.10 21.40 16.56
CA ALA A 19 17.38 20.76 16.81
C ALA A 19 17.22 19.77 17.97
N CYS A 20 17.33 18.49 17.68
CA CYS A 20 17.34 17.44 18.68
C CYS A 20 18.79 17.16 19.07
N SER A 21 19.18 17.59 20.25
CA SER A 21 20.44 17.20 20.88
C SER A 21 20.46 15.68 21.06
N SER A 22 21.51 15.05 20.54
CA SER A 22 21.78 13.62 20.64
C SER A 22 22.05 13.22 22.09
N VAL A 23 21.09 12.59 22.73
CA VAL A 23 21.36 11.73 23.89
C VAL A 23 21.57 10.32 23.35
N GLY A 24 22.82 9.90 23.35
CA GLY A 24 23.21 8.55 22.99
C GLY A 24 22.57 7.53 23.95
N LYS A 25 21.57 6.82 23.48
CA LYS A 25 21.11 5.59 24.12
C LYS A 25 21.82 4.42 23.43
N ASN A 26 22.77 3.82 24.14
CA ASN A 26 23.34 2.52 23.80
C ASN A 26 22.19 1.50 23.80
N HIS A 27 21.68 1.18 22.62
CA HIS A 27 20.90 -0.03 22.43
C HIS A 27 21.87 -1.22 22.35
N PRO A 28 21.62 -2.31 23.09
CA PRO A 28 22.42 -3.53 22.94
C PRO A 28 22.32 -3.97 21.47
N ALA A 29 23.48 -4.32 20.91
CA ALA A 29 23.56 -4.88 19.56
C ALA A 29 22.70 -6.16 19.51
N VAL A 30 21.57 -6.09 18.82
CA VAL A 30 20.76 -7.27 18.48
C VAL A 30 21.54 -7.98 17.39
N THR A 31 22.35 -8.97 17.78
CA THR A 31 22.97 -9.92 16.87
C THR A 31 21.86 -10.84 16.31
N THR A 32 21.32 -10.46 15.16
CA THR A 32 20.44 -11.34 14.40
C THR A 32 21.18 -11.74 13.13
N THR A 33 21.68 -12.97 13.10
CA THR A 33 22.00 -13.66 11.84
C THR A 33 20.66 -14.09 11.19
N SER A 34 20.05 -13.19 10.41
CA SER A 34 19.02 -13.59 9.48
C SER A 34 19.70 -13.99 8.18
N ASP A 35 19.24 -15.06 7.54
CA ASP A 35 19.68 -15.46 6.20
C ASP A 35 19.22 -14.41 5.14
N PHE A 36 18.37 -13.46 5.55
CA PHE A 36 17.81 -12.40 4.71
C PHE A 36 18.71 -11.18 4.63
N THR A 37 18.86 -10.65 3.43
CA THR A 37 19.63 -9.42 3.19
C THR A 37 18.96 -8.50 2.17
N ILE A 38 19.19 -7.18 2.27
CA ILE A 38 18.86 -6.24 1.20
C ILE A 38 20.14 -5.70 0.57
N VAL A 39 20.10 -5.56 -0.76
CA VAL A 39 21.20 -4.99 -1.54
C VAL A 39 20.67 -3.91 -2.47
N PRO A 40 21.45 -2.85 -2.77
CA PRO A 40 21.07 -1.87 -3.79
C PRO A 40 20.82 -2.55 -5.15
N ALA A 41 19.81 -2.06 -5.87
CA ALA A 41 19.52 -2.41 -7.26
C ALA A 41 19.83 -1.21 -8.18
N ILE A 42 19.66 -1.39 -9.51
CA ILE A 42 19.66 -0.28 -10.46
C ILE A 42 18.47 0.63 -10.14
N ASN A 43 18.67 1.93 -10.23
CA ASN A 43 17.62 2.92 -9.93
C ASN A 43 16.56 2.98 -11.03
N MET A 44 15.34 3.36 -10.65
CA MET A 44 14.31 3.83 -11.59
C MET A 44 14.80 5.04 -12.38
N GLN A 45 14.19 5.29 -13.52
CA GLN A 45 14.49 6.49 -14.35
C GLN A 45 13.90 7.76 -13.69
N THR A 46 12.77 7.63 -12.97
CA THR A 46 12.05 8.77 -12.37
C THR A 46 11.96 8.61 -10.85
N PRO A 47 12.40 9.62 -10.06
CA PRO A 47 12.12 9.64 -8.64
C PRO A 47 10.61 9.71 -8.38
N ARG A 48 10.06 8.79 -7.59
CA ARG A 48 8.60 8.75 -7.33
C ARG A 48 8.24 8.18 -5.97
N SER A 49 7.14 8.67 -5.43
CA SER A 49 6.48 8.14 -4.23
C SER A 49 4.98 8.02 -4.46
N GLY A 50 4.29 7.15 -3.73
CA GLY A 50 2.85 6.92 -3.91
C GLY A 50 2.49 6.38 -5.31
N HIS A 51 3.46 5.76 -5.98
CA HIS A 51 3.27 4.98 -7.20
C HIS A 51 2.76 3.59 -6.84
N THR A 52 2.27 2.86 -7.81
CA THR A 52 1.97 1.44 -7.68
C THR A 52 3.05 0.57 -8.32
N ALA A 53 3.25 -0.64 -7.78
CA ALA A 53 4.17 -1.64 -8.33
C ALA A 53 3.45 -2.99 -8.43
N THR A 54 3.25 -3.48 -9.64
CA THR A 54 2.45 -4.68 -9.89
C THR A 54 3.28 -5.71 -10.66
N LEU A 55 3.50 -6.89 -10.07
CA LEU A 55 4.09 -8.02 -10.80
C LEU A 55 3.10 -8.49 -11.86
N ILE A 56 3.50 -8.42 -13.13
CA ILE A 56 2.71 -8.91 -14.26
C ILE A 56 3.11 -10.34 -14.66
N ARG A 57 2.30 -11.00 -15.48
CA ARG A 57 2.45 -12.45 -15.74
C ARG A 57 3.75 -12.85 -16.43
N ASP A 58 4.38 -11.96 -17.18
CA ASP A 58 5.66 -12.19 -17.82
C ASP A 58 6.88 -12.06 -16.89
N GLY A 59 6.63 -11.78 -15.60
CA GLY A 59 7.62 -11.67 -14.54
C GLY A 59 8.22 -10.27 -14.39
N ARG A 60 7.85 -9.29 -15.21
CA ARG A 60 8.22 -7.88 -15.02
C ARG A 60 7.36 -7.21 -13.94
N VAL A 61 7.82 -6.08 -13.41
CA VAL A 61 7.04 -5.26 -12.47
C VAL A 61 6.67 -3.95 -13.15
N LEU A 62 5.37 -3.67 -13.22
CA LEU A 62 4.80 -2.42 -13.72
C LEU A 62 4.85 -1.38 -12.61
N ILE A 63 5.62 -0.31 -12.77
CA ILE A 63 5.72 0.83 -11.86
C ILE A 63 4.95 1.99 -12.50
N ALA A 64 3.82 2.39 -11.90
CA ALA A 64 2.94 3.36 -12.54
C ALA A 64 2.68 4.58 -11.67
N GLY A 65 2.72 5.78 -12.27
CA GLY A 65 2.32 7.03 -11.65
C GLY A 65 3.21 7.46 -10.49
N GLY A 66 2.58 8.02 -9.46
CA GLY A 66 3.26 8.60 -8.30
C GLY A 66 3.49 10.10 -8.44
N MET A 67 4.27 10.65 -7.50
CA MET A 67 4.55 12.08 -7.43
C MET A 67 5.95 12.39 -6.91
N GLU A 68 6.40 13.61 -7.16
CA GLU A 68 7.55 14.28 -6.56
C GLU A 68 7.13 15.35 -5.54
N ARG A 69 8.08 15.78 -4.69
CA ARG A 69 7.84 16.76 -3.62
C ARG A 69 7.24 18.10 -4.08
N ASN A 70 7.61 18.55 -5.26
CA ASN A 70 7.21 19.85 -5.82
C ASN A 70 5.76 19.89 -6.34
N GLY A 71 4.98 18.81 -6.14
CA GLY A 71 3.62 18.67 -6.66
C GLY A 71 3.55 18.21 -8.11
N THR A 72 4.65 17.69 -8.66
CA THR A 72 4.63 17.05 -9.97
C THR A 72 4.04 15.64 -9.83
N TYR A 73 2.90 15.41 -10.48
CA TYR A 73 2.24 14.12 -10.58
C TYR A 73 2.59 13.45 -11.89
N PHE A 74 2.74 12.13 -11.89
CA PHE A 74 3.20 11.39 -13.07
C PHE A 74 2.08 10.57 -13.70
N ASN A 75 2.08 10.54 -15.03
CA ASN A 75 1.43 9.52 -15.84
C ASN A 75 2.45 8.54 -16.44
N SER A 76 3.74 8.80 -16.24
CA SER A 76 4.81 7.94 -16.73
C SER A 76 4.80 6.59 -16.03
N VAL A 77 5.23 5.57 -16.77
CA VAL A 77 5.28 4.17 -16.36
C VAL A 77 6.66 3.62 -16.67
N GLU A 78 7.17 2.79 -15.78
CA GLU A 78 8.42 2.04 -15.97
C GLU A 78 8.14 0.54 -15.77
N LEU A 79 8.87 -0.29 -16.51
CA LEU A 79 8.88 -1.74 -16.34
C LEU A 79 10.23 -2.16 -15.77
N TYR A 80 10.20 -2.78 -14.60
CA TYR A 80 11.39 -3.46 -14.07
C TYR A 80 11.46 -4.88 -14.62
N SER A 81 12.61 -5.24 -15.18
CA SER A 81 12.91 -6.60 -15.63
C SER A 81 13.85 -7.29 -14.64
N PRO A 82 13.40 -8.31 -13.88
CA PRO A 82 14.29 -9.07 -12.99
C PRO A 82 15.44 -9.76 -13.72
N ALA A 83 15.23 -10.18 -14.97
CA ALA A 83 16.25 -10.87 -15.78
C ALA A 83 17.47 -9.99 -16.09
N THR A 84 17.29 -8.68 -16.21
CA THR A 84 18.38 -7.71 -16.50
C THR A 84 18.67 -6.80 -15.32
N GLY A 85 17.80 -6.79 -14.29
CA GLY A 85 17.87 -5.87 -13.16
C GLY A 85 17.61 -4.41 -13.54
N SER A 86 17.02 -4.11 -14.71
CA SER A 86 16.90 -2.75 -15.25
C SER A 86 15.46 -2.25 -15.27
N PHE A 87 15.31 -0.91 -15.17
CA PHE A 87 14.07 -0.20 -15.40
C PHE A 87 14.06 0.47 -16.78
N ASN A 88 12.98 0.31 -17.53
CA ASN A 88 12.79 0.93 -18.83
C ASN A 88 11.42 1.62 -18.88
N PHE A 89 11.35 2.77 -19.54
CA PHE A 89 10.06 3.42 -19.78
C PHE A 89 9.14 2.51 -20.61
N ALA A 90 7.87 2.51 -20.24
CA ALA A 90 6.76 1.93 -20.98
C ALA A 90 5.83 3.05 -21.49
N HIS A 91 4.77 2.70 -22.22
CA HIS A 91 3.76 3.67 -22.58
C HIS A 91 3.14 4.31 -21.34
N SER A 92 2.87 5.62 -21.42
CA SER A 92 2.31 6.39 -20.31
C SER A 92 0.80 6.19 -20.22
N MET A 93 0.27 6.34 -19.01
CA MET A 93 -1.17 6.47 -18.77
C MET A 93 -1.73 7.74 -19.42
N SER A 94 -3.04 7.78 -19.66
CA SER A 94 -3.72 8.97 -20.17
C SER A 94 -3.80 10.08 -19.11
N ALA A 95 -3.87 9.73 -17.82
CA ALA A 95 -3.95 10.66 -16.71
C ALA A 95 -2.78 10.49 -15.73
N ARG A 96 -2.35 11.60 -15.13
CA ARG A 96 -1.43 11.60 -13.98
C ARG A 96 -2.16 11.04 -12.77
N ARG A 97 -1.47 10.20 -11.95
CA ARG A 97 -2.11 9.55 -10.81
C ARG A 97 -1.15 9.34 -9.64
N VAL A 98 -1.61 9.69 -8.44
CA VAL A 98 -1.01 9.28 -7.14
C VAL A 98 -2.13 8.80 -6.23
N GLY A 99 -1.88 7.87 -5.31
CA GLY A 99 -2.93 7.29 -4.46
C GLY A 99 -4.02 6.56 -5.26
N HIS A 100 -3.67 6.11 -6.47
CA HIS A 100 -4.47 5.23 -7.33
C HIS A 100 -4.22 3.77 -6.97
N THR A 101 -4.99 2.87 -7.55
CA THR A 101 -4.77 1.43 -7.42
C THR A 101 -4.38 0.79 -8.74
N ALA A 102 -3.56 -0.27 -8.66
CA ALA A 102 -3.19 -1.12 -9.80
C ALA A 102 -3.48 -2.57 -9.43
N THR A 103 -4.39 -3.22 -10.16
CA THR A 103 -4.84 -4.58 -9.87
C THR A 103 -4.59 -5.50 -11.06
N LEU A 104 -3.76 -6.53 -10.88
CA LEU A 104 -3.57 -7.57 -11.89
C LEU A 104 -4.87 -8.40 -12.01
N LEU A 105 -5.45 -8.38 -13.19
CA LEU A 105 -6.68 -9.10 -13.53
C LEU A 105 -6.38 -10.57 -13.90
N GLN A 106 -7.42 -11.41 -13.83
CA GLN A 106 -7.29 -12.83 -14.21
C GLN A 106 -6.89 -13.05 -15.68
N ASN A 107 -7.17 -12.09 -16.57
CA ASN A 107 -6.76 -12.14 -17.99
C ASN A 107 -5.30 -11.66 -18.22
N GLY A 108 -4.56 -11.30 -17.16
CA GLY A 108 -3.16 -10.85 -17.23
C GLY A 108 -2.98 -9.36 -17.51
N LYS A 109 -4.04 -8.61 -17.75
CA LYS A 109 -4.01 -7.15 -17.84
C LYS A 109 -4.03 -6.51 -16.47
N VAL A 110 -3.68 -5.22 -16.36
CA VAL A 110 -3.69 -4.49 -15.09
C VAL A 110 -4.71 -3.37 -15.15
N LEU A 111 -5.68 -3.39 -14.22
CA LEU A 111 -6.61 -2.28 -14.02
C LEU A 111 -5.92 -1.19 -13.20
N ILE A 112 -5.84 0.02 -13.74
CA ILE A 112 -5.39 1.23 -13.05
C ILE A 112 -6.64 2.09 -12.81
N ALA A 113 -6.92 2.47 -11.57
CA ALA A 113 -8.16 3.19 -11.25
C ALA A 113 -7.93 4.33 -10.26
N GLY A 114 -8.65 5.45 -10.46
CA GLY A 114 -8.73 6.57 -9.55
C GLY A 114 -7.40 7.28 -9.26
N GLY A 115 -7.24 7.73 -8.02
CA GLY A 115 -6.12 8.52 -7.54
C GLY A 115 -6.39 10.02 -7.63
N PHE A 116 -5.33 10.80 -7.51
CA PHE A 116 -5.32 12.26 -7.63
C PHE A 116 -4.41 12.67 -8.80
N ASP A 117 -4.78 13.74 -9.53
CA ASP A 117 -4.01 14.27 -10.66
C ASP A 117 -3.39 15.64 -10.39
N GLY A 118 -3.60 16.17 -9.18
CA GLY A 118 -3.20 17.51 -8.76
C GLY A 118 -4.35 18.52 -8.83
N SER A 119 -5.41 18.24 -9.58
CA SER A 119 -6.64 19.06 -9.62
C SER A 119 -7.75 18.50 -8.73
N GLY A 120 -7.70 17.21 -8.43
CA GLY A 120 -8.67 16.52 -7.58
C GLY A 120 -8.59 15.00 -7.70
N SER A 121 -9.53 14.33 -7.03
CA SER A 121 -9.69 12.88 -7.13
C SER A 121 -10.27 12.51 -8.50
N LEU A 122 -9.86 11.36 -9.02
CA LEU A 122 -10.29 10.82 -10.31
C LEU A 122 -11.35 9.73 -10.15
N ASP A 123 -12.28 9.67 -11.10
CA ASP A 123 -13.19 8.54 -11.33
C ASP A 123 -12.74 7.66 -12.51
N SER A 124 -11.82 8.16 -13.33
CA SER A 124 -11.35 7.46 -14.54
C SER A 124 -10.52 6.23 -14.20
N ALA A 125 -10.62 5.22 -15.09
CA ALA A 125 -9.81 4.01 -15.03
C ALA A 125 -9.30 3.62 -16.43
N GLU A 126 -8.17 2.92 -16.44
CA GLU A 126 -7.49 2.44 -17.64
C GLU A 126 -7.06 0.99 -17.43
N VAL A 127 -6.96 0.24 -18.50
CA VAL A 127 -6.42 -1.13 -18.47
C VAL A 127 -5.12 -1.16 -19.26
N TYR A 128 -4.04 -1.56 -18.59
CA TYR A 128 -2.75 -1.84 -19.23
C TYR A 128 -2.73 -3.25 -19.79
N ASP A 129 -2.33 -3.37 -21.03
CA ASP A 129 -2.09 -4.65 -21.69
C ASP A 129 -0.58 -4.88 -21.87
N PRO A 130 0.03 -5.83 -21.11
CA PRO A 130 1.46 -6.11 -21.23
C PRO A 130 1.90 -6.65 -22.58
N ALA A 131 1.00 -7.26 -23.37
CA ALA A 131 1.31 -7.85 -24.66
C ALA A 131 1.54 -6.78 -25.73
N THR A 132 0.88 -5.63 -25.61
CA THR A 132 0.97 -4.52 -26.58
C THR A 132 1.66 -3.29 -26.00
N ASP A 133 2.03 -3.33 -24.71
CA ASP A 133 2.55 -2.19 -23.95
C ASP A 133 1.66 -0.95 -24.13
N SER A 134 0.35 -1.08 -23.92
CA SER A 134 -0.60 0.00 -24.16
C SER A 134 -1.63 0.13 -23.05
N PHE A 135 -2.12 1.37 -22.86
CA PHE A 135 -3.24 1.68 -21.97
C PHE A 135 -4.51 1.94 -22.79
N THR A 136 -5.61 1.36 -22.36
CA THR A 136 -6.93 1.55 -22.96
C THR A 136 -7.88 2.07 -21.88
N PRO A 137 -8.59 3.20 -22.10
CA PRO A 137 -9.63 3.64 -21.18
C PRO A 137 -10.69 2.55 -20.98
N THR A 138 -11.20 2.43 -19.77
CA THR A 138 -12.34 1.56 -19.42
C THR A 138 -13.44 2.39 -18.77
N GLY A 139 -14.51 1.78 -18.26
CA GLY A 139 -15.59 2.52 -17.60
C GLY A 139 -15.09 3.31 -16.38
N ASN A 140 -15.69 4.46 -16.12
CA ASN A 140 -15.41 5.26 -14.95
C ASN A 140 -16.10 4.69 -13.70
N MET A 141 -15.52 4.91 -12.53
CA MET A 141 -16.19 4.71 -11.24
C MET A 141 -17.36 5.67 -11.09
N ASN A 142 -18.36 5.29 -10.29
CA ASN A 142 -19.50 6.17 -9.99
C ASN A 142 -19.11 7.30 -9.02
N SER A 143 -18.01 7.14 -8.28
CA SER A 143 -17.50 8.15 -7.37
C SER A 143 -16.01 8.37 -7.63
N ARG A 144 -15.59 9.64 -7.65
CA ARG A 144 -14.17 10.00 -7.65
C ARG A 144 -13.55 9.55 -6.34
N ARG A 145 -12.35 8.96 -6.41
CA ARG A 145 -11.66 8.49 -5.21
C ARG A 145 -10.14 8.39 -5.37
N GLY A 146 -9.42 8.82 -4.34
CA GLY A 146 -8.00 8.53 -4.13
C GLY A 146 -7.81 7.84 -2.79
N ASP A 147 -6.65 7.26 -2.53
CA ASP A 147 -6.29 6.57 -1.27
C ASP A 147 -7.35 5.55 -0.80
N PHE A 148 -7.86 4.79 -1.75
CA PHE A 148 -8.85 3.73 -1.59
C PHE A 148 -8.20 2.36 -1.79
N THR A 149 -8.97 1.29 -1.59
CA THR A 149 -8.48 -0.07 -1.84
C THR A 149 -9.19 -0.70 -3.03
N ALA A 150 -8.46 -1.53 -3.80
CA ALA A 150 -8.97 -2.36 -4.87
C ALA A 150 -8.52 -3.80 -4.65
N THR A 151 -9.47 -4.72 -4.55
CA THR A 151 -9.23 -6.13 -4.23
C THR A 151 -9.77 -7.02 -5.32
N LEU A 152 -8.92 -7.84 -5.95
CA LEU A 152 -9.36 -8.87 -6.89
C LEU A 152 -10.11 -9.97 -6.14
N LEU A 153 -11.39 -10.12 -6.44
CA LEU A 153 -12.24 -11.16 -5.87
C LEU A 153 -12.02 -12.51 -6.58
N ARG A 154 -12.44 -13.61 -5.94
CA ARG A 154 -12.37 -14.95 -6.55
C ARG A 154 -13.17 -15.07 -7.85
N SER A 155 -14.20 -14.26 -8.02
CA SER A 155 -15.00 -14.17 -9.25
C SER A 155 -14.26 -13.55 -10.44
N GLY A 156 -13.06 -12.98 -10.22
CA GLY A 156 -12.33 -12.19 -11.21
C GLY A 156 -12.75 -10.73 -11.31
N LYS A 157 -13.80 -10.32 -10.59
CA LYS A 157 -14.18 -8.91 -10.45
C LYS A 157 -13.29 -8.21 -9.44
N VAL A 158 -13.23 -6.87 -9.49
CA VAL A 158 -12.43 -6.08 -8.54
C VAL A 158 -13.37 -5.27 -7.65
N LEU A 159 -13.28 -5.50 -6.35
CA LEU A 159 -13.95 -4.69 -5.33
C LEU A 159 -13.16 -3.42 -5.06
N VAL A 160 -13.78 -2.28 -5.18
CA VAL A 160 -13.24 -0.94 -4.87
C VAL A 160 -13.97 -0.40 -3.66
N VAL A 161 -13.24 0.00 -2.60
CA VAL A 161 -13.83 0.40 -1.32
C VAL A 161 -13.26 1.71 -0.83
N GLY A 162 -14.12 2.61 -0.35
CA GLY A 162 -13.73 3.80 0.40
C GLY A 162 -12.89 4.79 -0.41
N GLY A 163 -11.89 5.35 0.23
CA GLY A 163 -11.04 6.42 -0.30
C GLY A 163 -11.61 7.80 -0.02
N GLU A 164 -11.09 8.78 -0.72
CA GLU A 164 -11.49 10.17 -0.53
C GLU A 164 -11.77 10.92 -1.81
N ALA A 165 -12.71 11.86 -1.71
CA ALA A 165 -12.97 12.91 -2.68
C ALA A 165 -13.02 14.26 -1.94
N SER A 166 -14.22 14.79 -1.67
CA SER A 166 -14.42 15.93 -0.76
C SER A 166 -14.51 15.48 0.72
N SER A 167 -14.72 14.21 0.95
CA SER A 167 -14.78 13.56 2.28
C SER A 167 -14.34 12.10 2.14
N ALA A 168 -14.11 11.44 3.27
CA ALA A 168 -13.89 9.99 3.30
C ALA A 168 -15.17 9.27 2.87
N LEU A 169 -15.03 8.33 1.95
CA LEU A 169 -16.15 7.62 1.33
C LEU A 169 -16.49 6.34 2.09
N ALA A 170 -17.78 6.10 2.32
CA ALA A 170 -18.30 4.80 2.75
C ALA A 170 -18.64 3.91 1.56
N SER A 171 -18.81 4.48 0.38
CA SER A 171 -19.28 3.77 -0.80
C SER A 171 -18.27 2.76 -1.34
N ALA A 172 -18.80 1.68 -1.90
CA ALA A 172 -18.03 0.67 -2.61
C ALA A 172 -18.63 0.37 -3.99
N GLU A 173 -17.76 -0.11 -4.89
CA GLU A 173 -18.11 -0.46 -6.26
C GLU A 173 -17.40 -1.75 -6.68
N VAL A 174 -17.97 -2.45 -7.63
CA VAL A 174 -17.39 -3.65 -8.23
C VAL A 174 -17.14 -3.40 -9.70
N TYR A 175 -15.89 -3.55 -10.12
CA TYR A 175 -15.50 -3.55 -11.54
C TYR A 175 -15.62 -4.95 -12.11
N ASP A 176 -16.25 -5.05 -13.26
CA ASP A 176 -16.36 -6.29 -14.04
C ASP A 176 -15.47 -6.20 -15.29
N PRO A 177 -14.34 -6.96 -15.32
CA PRO A 177 -13.44 -6.92 -16.48
C PRO A 177 -14.06 -7.42 -17.78
N GLY A 178 -15.12 -8.24 -17.71
CA GLY A 178 -15.84 -8.75 -18.89
C GLY A 178 -16.65 -7.69 -19.61
N THR A 179 -17.16 -6.69 -18.87
CA THR A 179 -17.95 -5.58 -19.41
C THR A 179 -17.22 -4.25 -19.42
N GLY A 180 -16.11 -4.14 -18.69
CA GLY A 180 -15.39 -2.89 -18.49
C GLY A 180 -16.15 -1.86 -17.65
N LYS A 181 -17.08 -2.26 -16.79
CA LYS A 181 -17.95 -1.34 -16.05
C LYS A 181 -17.80 -1.47 -14.54
N PHE A 182 -17.96 -0.33 -13.84
CA PHE A 182 -18.14 -0.26 -12.40
C PHE A 182 -19.64 -0.22 -12.06
N SER A 183 -20.02 -0.97 -11.03
CA SER A 183 -21.39 -1.00 -10.49
C SER A 183 -21.33 -0.78 -8.98
N ARG A 184 -22.23 0.01 -8.42
CA ARG A 184 -22.35 0.17 -6.96
C ARG A 184 -22.68 -1.18 -6.32
N THR A 185 -22.14 -1.35 -5.11
CA THR A 185 -22.48 -2.45 -4.18
C THR A 185 -22.88 -1.85 -2.84
N GLY A 186 -22.99 -2.63 -1.76
CA GLY A 186 -23.31 -2.11 -0.44
C GLY A 186 -22.26 -1.11 0.05
N ASP A 187 -22.65 -0.22 0.96
CA ASP A 187 -21.77 0.76 1.60
C ASP A 187 -21.28 0.27 2.95
N MET A 188 -20.10 0.70 3.37
CA MET A 188 -19.61 0.55 4.74
C MET A 188 -20.44 1.40 5.72
N THR A 189 -20.37 1.09 6.99
CA THR A 189 -21.00 1.89 8.05
C THR A 189 -20.33 3.24 8.27
N SER A 190 -19.04 3.35 7.93
CA SER A 190 -18.27 4.59 8.09
C SER A 190 -17.37 4.82 6.87
N GLY A 191 -17.32 6.08 6.42
CA GLY A 191 -16.37 6.52 5.41
C GLY A 191 -14.94 6.36 5.91
N ARG A 192 -14.05 5.86 5.05
CA ARG A 192 -12.64 5.67 5.40
C ARG A 192 -11.70 5.81 4.20
N THR A 193 -10.57 6.45 4.43
CA THR A 193 -9.44 6.55 3.52
C THR A 193 -8.19 5.96 4.16
N MET A 194 -7.19 5.58 3.37
CA MET A 194 -5.91 5.00 3.87
C MET A 194 -6.11 3.80 4.82
N HIS A 195 -7.17 3.05 4.60
CA HIS A 195 -7.48 1.77 5.23
C HIS A 195 -6.83 0.62 4.46
N THR A 196 -6.94 -0.59 4.95
CA THR A 196 -6.50 -1.79 4.24
C THR A 196 -7.70 -2.69 3.92
N ALA A 197 -7.56 -3.48 2.85
CA ALA A 197 -8.52 -4.48 2.40
C ALA A 197 -7.79 -5.80 2.12
N THR A 198 -8.16 -6.85 2.83
CA THR A 198 -7.50 -8.17 2.74
C THR A 198 -8.52 -9.23 2.33
N LEU A 199 -8.28 -9.89 1.19
CA LEU A 199 -9.10 -11.03 0.76
C LEU A 199 -8.80 -12.24 1.65
N LEU A 200 -9.82 -12.71 2.38
CA LEU A 200 -9.71 -13.84 3.30
C LEU A 200 -9.92 -15.19 2.60
N PRO A 201 -9.50 -16.31 3.22
CA PRO A 201 -9.74 -17.65 2.69
C PRO A 201 -11.22 -17.99 2.49
N SER A 202 -12.12 -17.36 3.24
CA SER A 202 -13.58 -17.47 3.05
C SER A 202 -14.10 -16.85 1.75
N GLY A 203 -13.29 -16.02 1.07
CA GLY A 203 -13.70 -15.20 -0.07
C GLY A 203 -14.30 -13.84 0.33
N LYS A 204 -14.53 -13.58 1.62
CA LYS A 204 -14.86 -12.24 2.13
C LYS A 204 -13.66 -11.33 2.13
N VAL A 205 -13.88 -10.02 2.10
CA VAL A 205 -12.81 -9.03 2.20
C VAL A 205 -12.89 -8.33 3.56
N LEU A 206 -11.80 -8.40 4.31
CA LEU A 206 -11.64 -7.70 5.59
C LEU A 206 -11.17 -6.28 5.33
N ILE A 207 -11.94 -5.29 5.77
CA ILE A 207 -11.59 -3.87 5.72
C ILE A 207 -11.20 -3.43 7.12
N THR A 208 -9.99 -2.89 7.32
CA THR A 208 -9.51 -2.48 8.65
C THR A 208 -9.03 -1.06 8.70
N GLY A 209 -9.37 -0.36 9.79
CA GLY A 209 -8.84 0.95 10.11
C GLY A 209 -9.12 2.04 9.09
N GLY A 210 -8.10 2.84 8.80
CA GLY A 210 -8.23 4.06 8.01
C GLY A 210 -8.64 5.26 8.85
N GLY A 211 -9.05 6.32 8.22
CA GLY A 211 -9.51 7.54 8.89
C GLY A 211 -10.66 8.21 8.15
N ASP A 212 -11.41 9.04 8.87
CA ASP A 212 -12.52 9.84 8.35
C ASP A 212 -12.19 11.33 8.24
N TYR A 213 -10.90 11.69 8.20
CA TYR A 213 -10.31 13.05 8.29
C TYR A 213 -10.32 13.67 9.69
N GLN A 214 -11.15 13.19 10.61
CA GLN A 214 -11.18 13.70 11.97
C GLN A 214 -10.32 12.84 12.90
N LYS A 215 -10.38 11.53 12.70
CA LYS A 215 -9.67 10.56 13.55
C LYS A 215 -9.39 9.25 12.82
N PRO A 216 -8.34 8.53 13.20
CA PRO A 216 -8.15 7.14 12.84
C PRO A 216 -9.26 6.24 13.39
N LEU A 217 -9.53 5.16 12.70
CA LEU A 217 -10.55 4.17 13.06
C LEU A 217 -9.88 2.89 13.59
N ALA A 218 -10.48 2.32 14.65
CA ALA A 218 -10.16 0.97 15.12
C ALA A 218 -11.13 -0.08 14.55
N THR A 219 -12.24 0.37 13.96
CA THR A 219 -13.30 -0.51 13.45
C THR A 219 -12.85 -1.29 12.24
N ALA A 220 -13.41 -2.50 12.09
CA ALA A 220 -13.25 -3.33 10.91
C ALA A 220 -14.62 -3.83 10.43
N GLU A 221 -14.70 -4.10 9.13
CA GLU A 221 -15.90 -4.61 8.47
C GLU A 221 -15.53 -5.75 7.51
N LEU A 222 -16.45 -6.68 7.31
CA LEU A 222 -16.34 -7.74 6.33
C LEU A 222 -17.30 -7.47 5.16
N TYR A 223 -16.72 -7.40 3.96
CA TYR A 223 -17.53 -7.42 2.73
C TYR A 223 -17.76 -8.86 2.30
N ASP A 224 -19.03 -9.20 2.03
CA ASP A 224 -19.42 -10.49 1.47
C ASP A 224 -19.77 -10.33 -0.01
N PRO A 225 -18.97 -10.87 -0.94
CA PRO A 225 -19.23 -10.77 -2.37
C PRO A 225 -20.51 -11.49 -2.83
N ALA A 226 -21.01 -12.47 -2.05
CA ALA A 226 -22.20 -13.20 -2.40
C ALA A 226 -23.49 -12.37 -2.21
N THR A 227 -23.50 -11.50 -1.21
CA THR A 227 -24.64 -10.61 -0.90
C THR A 227 -24.40 -9.17 -1.34
N GLY A 228 -23.15 -8.80 -1.66
CA GLY A 228 -22.75 -7.43 -1.96
C GLY A 228 -22.87 -6.48 -0.76
N SER A 229 -22.77 -6.97 0.47
CA SER A 229 -22.99 -6.17 1.68
C SER A 229 -21.82 -6.20 2.66
N PHE A 230 -21.73 -5.16 3.50
CA PHE A 230 -20.78 -5.06 4.59
C PHE A 230 -21.44 -5.44 5.91
N SER A 231 -20.68 -6.04 6.80
CA SER A 231 -21.07 -6.32 8.19
C SER A 231 -19.94 -5.96 9.14
N ALA A 232 -20.27 -5.40 10.29
CA ALA A 232 -19.29 -5.13 11.33
C ALA A 232 -18.65 -6.44 11.81
N THR A 233 -17.37 -6.36 12.19
CA THR A 233 -16.64 -7.45 12.84
C THR A 233 -15.90 -6.91 14.07
N GLY A 234 -15.03 -7.70 14.71
CA GLY A 234 -14.24 -7.22 15.84
C GLY A 234 -13.45 -5.96 15.49
N SER A 235 -13.13 -5.15 16.50
CA SER A 235 -12.31 -3.95 16.33
C SER A 235 -10.88 -4.21 16.79
N MET A 236 -9.91 -3.51 16.19
CA MET A 236 -8.53 -3.44 16.66
C MET A 236 -8.47 -2.77 18.05
N ALA A 237 -7.46 -3.11 18.84
CA ALA A 237 -7.18 -2.44 20.10
C ALA A 237 -6.71 -1.00 19.89
N ILE A 238 -6.06 -0.73 18.75
CA ILE A 238 -5.46 0.58 18.42
C ILE A 238 -6.04 1.07 17.10
N ALA A 239 -6.66 2.27 17.14
CA ALA A 239 -7.10 2.97 15.94
C ALA A 239 -5.88 3.36 15.09
N ARG A 240 -5.89 3.03 13.79
CA ARG A 240 -4.75 3.26 12.92
C ARG A 240 -5.13 3.54 11.47
N TYR A 241 -4.37 4.40 10.82
CA TYR A 241 -4.43 4.64 9.38
C TYR A 241 -3.02 4.66 8.77
N LYS A 242 -2.90 4.58 7.45
CA LYS A 242 -1.60 4.46 6.75
C LYS A 242 -0.77 3.25 7.23
N HIS A 243 -1.45 2.24 7.71
CA HIS A 243 -0.92 0.96 8.15
C HIS A 243 -0.85 -0.03 6.98
N ALA A 244 -0.24 -1.18 7.19
CA ALA A 244 -0.28 -2.29 6.25
C ALA A 244 -1.08 -3.47 6.82
N ALA A 245 -1.57 -4.32 5.93
CA ALA A 245 -2.19 -5.59 6.28
C ALA A 245 -1.80 -6.68 5.27
N GLU A 246 -1.47 -7.87 5.78
CA GLU A 246 -1.12 -9.03 4.97
C GLU A 246 -1.80 -10.30 5.46
N LEU A 247 -2.20 -11.15 4.50
CA LEU A 247 -2.75 -12.46 4.81
C LEU A 247 -1.63 -13.42 5.22
N LEU A 248 -1.73 -14.00 6.41
CA LEU A 248 -0.82 -15.01 6.92
C LEU A 248 -1.14 -16.40 6.31
N PRO A 249 -0.16 -17.33 6.29
CA PRO A 249 -0.37 -18.70 5.81
C PRO A 249 -1.47 -19.47 6.52
N ASP A 250 -1.74 -19.16 7.79
CA ASP A 250 -2.81 -19.76 8.60
C ASP A 250 -4.21 -19.22 8.28
N GLY A 251 -4.32 -18.25 7.36
CA GLY A 251 -5.56 -17.63 6.94
C GLY A 251 -6.01 -16.46 7.81
N ASN A 252 -5.27 -16.11 8.85
CA ASN A 252 -5.47 -14.88 9.62
C ASN A 252 -4.88 -13.67 8.91
N ALA A 253 -5.23 -12.44 9.31
CA ALA A 253 -4.65 -11.23 8.75
C ALA A 253 -3.77 -10.53 9.78
N LEU A 254 -2.53 -10.21 9.41
CA LEU A 254 -1.60 -9.39 10.18
C LEU A 254 -1.82 -7.91 9.80
N ILE A 255 -2.06 -7.06 10.79
CA ILE A 255 -2.18 -5.61 10.65
C ILE A 255 -1.02 -4.98 11.42
N LEU A 256 -0.25 -4.10 10.78
CA LEU A 256 0.98 -3.60 11.38
C LEU A 256 1.23 -2.11 11.11
N GLY A 257 1.83 -1.44 12.09
CA GLY A 257 2.22 -0.04 11.99
C GLY A 257 1.04 0.92 11.90
N GLY A 258 1.23 1.98 11.11
CA GLY A 258 0.26 3.06 10.98
C GLY A 258 0.50 4.19 11.98
N SER A 259 -0.47 5.09 12.10
CA SER A 259 -0.39 6.29 12.92
C SER A 259 -1.73 6.65 13.55
N ASP A 260 -1.69 7.46 14.61
CA ASP A 260 -2.85 7.98 15.33
C ASP A 260 -3.39 9.32 14.80
N GLY A 261 -2.96 9.75 13.61
CA GLY A 261 -3.34 11.04 13.02
C GLY A 261 -2.34 12.16 13.20
N ARG A 262 -1.39 12.03 14.11
CA ARG A 262 -0.32 13.01 14.33
C ARG A 262 0.92 12.78 13.45
N ASP A 263 0.77 11.92 12.41
CA ASP A 263 1.80 11.54 11.45
C ASP A 263 3.15 11.18 12.13
N TRP A 264 4.17 12.02 11.99
CA TRP A 264 5.52 11.78 12.50
C TRP A 264 5.64 11.61 14.02
N ARG A 265 4.65 12.02 14.80
CA ARG A 265 4.64 11.94 16.27
C ARG A 265 3.77 10.83 16.83
N GLY A 266 2.94 10.21 15.97
CA GLY A 266 1.95 9.23 16.37
C GLY A 266 2.08 7.87 15.71
N GLN A 267 3.29 7.51 15.27
CA GLN A 267 3.58 6.25 14.59
C GLN A 267 3.58 5.06 15.55
N TYR A 268 3.18 3.89 15.03
CA TYR A 268 3.10 2.67 15.82
C TYR A 268 4.19 1.65 15.49
N VAL A 269 4.72 1.02 16.54
CA VAL A 269 5.53 -0.22 16.46
C VAL A 269 4.64 -1.46 16.48
N SER A 270 3.42 -1.35 16.99
CA SER A 270 2.55 -2.48 17.31
C SER A 270 1.97 -3.14 16.06
N ALA A 271 1.77 -4.46 16.17
CA ALA A 271 1.00 -5.24 15.22
C ALA A 271 -0.16 -5.97 15.94
N GLU A 272 -1.22 -6.25 15.17
CA GLU A 272 -2.37 -7.03 15.61
C GLU A 272 -2.68 -8.11 14.58
N ILE A 273 -3.23 -9.24 15.02
CA ILE A 273 -3.73 -10.29 14.14
C ILE A 273 -5.24 -10.36 14.27
N TYR A 274 -5.92 -10.31 13.13
CA TYR A 274 -7.33 -10.67 13.02
C TYR A 274 -7.47 -12.19 12.91
N ASP A 275 -8.11 -12.80 13.90
CA ASP A 275 -8.48 -14.22 13.91
C ASP A 275 -9.75 -14.39 13.09
N THR A 276 -9.61 -15.04 11.92
CA THR A 276 -10.72 -15.18 10.95
C THR A 276 -11.80 -16.17 11.41
N ALA A 277 -11.49 -17.06 12.35
CA ALA A 277 -12.48 -18.00 12.90
C ALA A 277 -13.27 -17.39 14.06
N LYS A 278 -12.64 -16.54 14.87
CA LYS A 278 -13.28 -15.90 16.04
C LYS A 278 -13.82 -14.52 15.74
N HIS A 279 -13.44 -13.93 14.61
CA HIS A 279 -13.78 -12.54 14.25
C HIS A 279 -13.29 -11.50 15.28
N THR A 280 -12.11 -11.71 15.87
CA THR A 280 -11.53 -10.86 16.91
C THR A 280 -10.09 -10.49 16.58
N PHE A 281 -9.60 -9.39 17.15
CA PHE A 281 -8.21 -8.99 17.07
C PHE A 281 -7.44 -9.38 18.34
N ARG A 282 -6.15 -9.65 18.20
CA ARG A 282 -5.20 -9.85 19.30
C ARG A 282 -3.87 -9.20 18.96
N LEU A 283 -3.11 -8.79 19.97
CA LEU A 283 -1.75 -8.27 19.75
C LEU A 283 -0.83 -9.34 19.15
N ALA A 284 0.07 -8.90 18.26
CA ALA A 284 1.02 -9.75 17.53
C ALA A 284 2.49 -9.35 17.78
N GLY A 285 2.76 -8.60 18.85
CA GLY A 285 4.09 -8.10 19.15
C GLY A 285 4.38 -6.73 18.53
N ASN A 286 5.64 -6.33 18.58
CA ASN A 286 6.10 -5.03 18.12
C ASN A 286 7.26 -5.16 17.13
N MET A 287 7.26 -4.33 16.10
CA MET A 287 8.41 -4.03 15.27
C MET A 287 9.48 -3.32 16.10
N SER A 288 10.73 -3.33 15.66
CA SER A 288 11.83 -2.61 16.32
C SER A 288 11.78 -1.10 16.11
N VAL A 289 11.14 -0.64 15.03
CA VAL A 289 10.90 0.80 14.77
C VAL A 289 9.44 1.05 14.42
N ALA A 290 8.95 2.24 14.79
CA ALA A 290 7.60 2.67 14.42
C ALA A 290 7.52 2.95 12.91
N ARG A 291 6.45 2.46 12.26
CA ARG A 291 6.28 2.54 10.81
C ARG A 291 4.89 2.98 10.43
N PHE A 292 4.79 3.86 9.45
CA PHE A 292 3.55 4.32 8.83
C PHE A 292 3.79 4.65 7.36
N LYS A 293 2.71 4.85 6.57
CA LYS A 293 2.81 5.06 5.11
C LYS A 293 3.53 3.89 4.43
N ILE A 294 3.16 2.68 4.85
CA ILE A 294 3.77 1.41 4.45
C ILE A 294 2.77 0.49 3.74
N THR A 295 1.63 1.00 3.31
CA THR A 295 0.53 0.20 2.75
C THR A 295 0.98 -0.71 1.61
N GLU A 296 1.86 -0.22 0.74
CA GLU A 296 2.42 -0.95 -0.41
C GLU A 296 3.85 -1.46 -0.17
N ALA A 297 4.39 -1.26 1.04
CA ALA A 297 5.79 -1.59 1.36
C ALA A 297 5.93 -2.85 2.23
N VAL A 298 4.99 -3.77 2.09
CA VAL A 298 4.94 -5.05 2.79
C VAL A 298 4.70 -6.16 1.78
N ALA A 299 5.37 -7.29 1.93
CA ALA A 299 5.23 -8.42 1.02
C ALA A 299 5.28 -9.75 1.77
N ARG A 300 4.35 -10.67 1.45
CA ARG A 300 4.42 -12.05 1.92
C ARG A 300 5.43 -12.84 1.09
N LEU A 301 6.45 -13.38 1.74
CA LEU A 301 7.48 -14.21 1.13
C LEU A 301 6.93 -15.60 0.74
N LYS A 302 7.62 -16.31 -0.15
CA LYS A 302 7.25 -17.69 -0.52
C LYS A 302 7.30 -18.66 0.66
N THR A 303 8.15 -18.38 1.62
CA THR A 303 8.34 -19.14 2.86
C THR A 303 7.24 -18.88 3.90
N GLY A 304 6.42 -17.85 3.67
CA GLY A 304 5.27 -17.48 4.49
C GLY A 304 5.51 -16.34 5.49
N GLU A 305 6.76 -15.93 5.70
CA GLU A 305 7.08 -14.75 6.50
C GLU A 305 6.60 -13.47 5.79
N ILE A 306 6.46 -12.38 6.55
CA ILE A 306 6.07 -11.08 6.01
C ILE A 306 7.26 -10.13 6.10
N LEU A 307 7.73 -9.66 4.93
CA LEU A 307 8.72 -8.59 4.83
C LEU A 307 8.05 -7.23 5.04
N ILE A 308 8.64 -6.38 5.89
CA ILE A 308 8.27 -4.98 6.10
C ILE A 308 9.44 -4.11 5.63
N ALA A 309 9.28 -3.47 4.46
CA ALA A 309 10.37 -2.78 3.77
C ALA A 309 10.31 -1.25 3.89
N GLY A 310 9.15 -0.68 4.24
CA GLY A 310 8.97 0.78 4.32
C GLY A 310 8.99 1.34 5.73
N GLY A 311 8.94 2.68 5.84
CA GLY A 311 8.80 3.40 7.10
C GLY A 311 10.04 3.43 7.99
N GLY A 312 11.14 2.82 7.59
CA GLY A 312 12.43 2.77 8.30
C GLY A 312 13.59 2.56 7.33
N GLU A 313 14.82 2.70 7.81
CA GLU A 313 16.03 2.45 7.02
C GLU A 313 16.32 0.96 6.88
N ARG A 314 16.00 0.18 7.91
CA ARG A 314 16.18 -1.28 7.92
C ARG A 314 14.84 -1.97 7.71
N CYS A 315 14.85 -3.02 6.90
CA CYS A 315 13.73 -3.91 6.76
C CYS A 315 13.60 -4.84 7.99
N GLU A 316 12.40 -5.33 8.22
CA GLU A 316 12.10 -6.36 9.21
C GLU A 316 11.31 -7.49 8.55
N VAL A 317 11.41 -8.69 9.12
CA VAL A 317 10.62 -9.84 8.73
C VAL A 317 9.82 -10.30 9.95
N TYR A 318 8.51 -10.46 9.78
CA TYR A 318 7.66 -11.12 10.75
C TYR A 318 7.61 -12.62 10.47
N ASP A 319 8.05 -13.41 11.44
CA ASP A 319 7.96 -14.88 11.41
C ASP A 319 6.65 -15.29 12.06
N ASN A 320 5.70 -15.76 11.26
CA ASN A 320 4.37 -16.17 11.71
C ASN A 320 4.37 -17.45 12.59
N ARG A 321 5.45 -18.24 12.57
CA ARG A 321 5.58 -19.46 13.40
C ARG A 321 5.95 -19.11 14.85
N THR A 322 6.76 -18.06 15.02
CA THR A 322 7.23 -17.62 16.34
C THR A 322 6.50 -16.37 16.85
N GLY A 323 5.79 -15.64 15.97
CA GLY A 323 5.14 -14.38 16.28
C GLY A 323 6.13 -13.25 16.55
N SER A 324 7.34 -13.33 16.02
CA SER A 324 8.43 -12.37 16.30
C SER A 324 8.86 -11.59 15.07
N PHE A 325 9.35 -10.37 15.30
CA PHE A 325 9.97 -9.52 14.29
C PHE A 325 11.49 -9.65 14.37
N LYS A 326 12.15 -9.73 13.22
CA LYS A 326 13.61 -9.81 13.10
C LYS A 326 14.11 -8.78 12.09
N LEU A 327 15.17 -8.07 12.42
CA LEU A 327 15.85 -7.17 11.50
C LEU A 327 16.53 -7.96 10.37
N VAL A 328 16.43 -7.44 9.16
CA VAL A 328 17.12 -7.93 7.96
C VAL A 328 18.54 -7.34 7.90
N ASN A 329 19.49 -8.09 7.35
CA ASN A 329 20.84 -7.61 7.12
C ASN A 329 20.86 -6.57 5.99
N GLY A 330 21.76 -5.59 6.10
CA GLY A 330 21.80 -4.43 5.21
C GLY A 330 20.77 -3.37 5.59
N GLN A 331 20.80 -2.26 4.87
CA GLN A 331 19.88 -1.14 5.09
C GLN A 331 19.72 -0.31 3.83
N MET A 332 18.64 0.42 3.74
CA MET A 332 18.46 1.50 2.77
C MET A 332 19.27 2.72 3.20
N ASP A 333 19.48 3.65 2.29
CA ASP A 333 20.21 4.90 2.57
C ASP A 333 19.49 5.82 3.56
N THR A 334 18.16 5.72 3.64
CA THR A 334 17.30 6.44 4.60
C THR A 334 15.94 5.73 4.69
N ALA A 335 15.13 6.12 5.67
CA ALA A 335 13.74 5.66 5.75
C ALA A 335 12.94 6.05 4.49
N ARG A 336 12.10 5.13 3.99
CA ARG A 336 11.29 5.31 2.79
C ARG A 336 9.80 5.19 3.10
N PHE A 337 9.05 6.25 2.79
CA PHE A 337 7.61 6.36 2.98
C PHE A 337 6.89 6.32 1.63
N TYR A 338 5.77 5.62 1.53
CA TYR A 338 5.07 5.36 0.28
C TYR A 338 6.00 4.76 -0.81
N SER A 339 6.94 3.91 -0.39
CA SER A 339 7.66 2.99 -1.26
C SER A 339 6.81 1.75 -1.52
N THR A 340 7.25 0.92 -2.46
CA THR A 340 6.60 -0.35 -2.78
C THR A 340 7.52 -1.54 -2.48
N ALA A 341 6.93 -2.70 -2.16
CA ALA A 341 7.62 -3.98 -2.01
C ALA A 341 6.87 -5.04 -2.82
N THR A 342 7.50 -5.56 -3.87
CA THR A 342 6.86 -6.48 -4.81
C THR A 342 7.61 -7.81 -4.83
N LEU A 343 6.94 -8.89 -4.42
CA LEU A 343 7.49 -10.25 -4.52
C LEU A 343 7.64 -10.65 -5.99
N LEU A 344 8.86 -11.04 -6.38
CA LEU A 344 9.21 -11.48 -7.71
C LEU A 344 9.01 -13.00 -7.89
N ALA A 345 9.00 -13.45 -9.14
CA ALA A 345 8.79 -14.87 -9.46
C ALA A 345 9.88 -15.78 -8.90
N ASP A 346 11.11 -15.29 -8.72
CA ASP A 346 12.25 -16.03 -8.15
C ASP A 346 12.24 -16.07 -6.60
N GLY A 347 11.35 -15.33 -5.94
CA GLY A 347 11.23 -15.24 -4.49
C GLY A 347 11.94 -14.04 -3.86
N GLN A 348 12.71 -13.29 -4.63
CA GLN A 348 13.24 -12.00 -4.19
C GLN A 348 12.12 -10.96 -4.09
N VAL A 349 12.37 -9.84 -3.37
CA VAL A 349 11.42 -8.73 -3.33
C VAL A 349 12.09 -7.46 -3.85
N LEU A 350 11.48 -6.84 -4.86
CA LEU A 350 11.86 -5.50 -5.32
C LEU A 350 11.27 -4.47 -4.37
N ILE A 351 12.13 -3.60 -3.81
CA ILE A 351 11.75 -2.42 -3.02
C ILE A 351 12.06 -1.20 -3.87
N ALA A 352 11.10 -0.31 -4.11
CA ALA A 352 11.32 0.80 -5.05
C ALA A 352 10.73 2.12 -4.55
N GLY A 353 11.46 3.21 -4.79
CA GLY A 353 11.02 4.60 -4.60
C GLY A 353 10.67 4.99 -3.18
N GLY A 354 9.59 5.75 -3.04
CA GLY A 354 9.21 6.39 -1.80
C GLY A 354 9.91 7.72 -1.58
N TYR A 355 9.51 8.46 -0.54
CA TYR A 355 10.19 9.69 -0.14
C TYR A 355 10.88 9.54 1.22
N ASP A 356 11.88 10.38 1.47
CA ASP A 356 12.65 10.41 2.70
C ASP A 356 11.99 11.28 3.79
N THR A 357 12.64 11.43 4.94
CA THR A 357 12.17 12.27 6.06
C THR A 357 12.04 13.76 5.71
N HIS A 358 12.66 14.21 4.62
CA HIS A 358 12.55 15.58 4.09
C HIS A 358 11.47 15.72 2.99
N GLY A 359 10.76 14.63 2.69
CA GLY A 359 9.73 14.59 1.64
C GLY A 359 10.29 14.54 0.21
N VAL A 360 11.58 14.19 0.05
CA VAL A 360 12.22 14.09 -1.27
C VAL A 360 11.97 12.69 -1.84
N ALA A 361 11.29 12.62 -2.98
CA ALA A 361 11.07 11.37 -3.68
C ALA A 361 12.37 10.79 -4.23
N SER A 362 12.43 9.47 -4.32
CA SER A 362 13.63 8.73 -4.71
C SER A 362 13.39 7.87 -5.95
N SER A 363 14.42 7.77 -6.78
CA SER A 363 14.50 6.73 -7.82
C SER A 363 15.18 5.45 -7.36
N LYS A 364 15.73 5.42 -6.15
CA LYS A 364 16.47 4.27 -5.64
C LYS A 364 15.60 3.04 -5.50
N ALA A 365 16.23 1.90 -5.74
CA ALA A 365 15.62 0.59 -5.56
C ALA A 365 16.60 -0.36 -4.86
N TRP A 366 16.05 -1.37 -4.23
CA TRP A 366 16.76 -2.44 -3.53
C TRP A 366 16.12 -3.78 -3.87
N VAL A 367 16.90 -4.84 -3.73
CA VAL A 367 16.41 -6.20 -3.81
C VAL A 367 16.64 -6.88 -2.46
N PHE A 368 15.56 -7.40 -1.90
CA PHE A 368 15.61 -8.32 -0.75
C PHE A 368 15.84 -9.72 -1.27
N LYS A 369 16.78 -10.42 -0.63
CA LYS A 369 17.20 -11.79 -0.97
C LYS A 369 17.06 -12.70 0.26
N THR A 370 16.64 -13.92 0.03
CA THR A 370 16.59 -15.03 1.00
C THR A 370 17.85 -15.85 0.93
#